data_7668e2c749a03844007d6de2a6fecb53
#
_entry.id   7668e2c749a03844007d6de2a6fecb53
#
_cell.length_a   1.000
_cell.length_b   1.000
_cell.length_c   1.000
_cell.angle_alpha   90.00
_cell.angle_beta   90.00
_cell.angle_gamma   90.00
#
_symmetry.space_group_name_H-M   'P 1'
#
loop_
_entity.id
_entity.type
_entity.pdbx_description
1 polymer ?
#
loop_
_entity_poly.entity_id
_entity_poly.type
_entity_poly.pdbx_seq_one_letter_code
_entity_poly.pdbx_strand_id
1 'polypeptide(L)'
;MTIRGLQQKVAAALNKVEALVQHGCKVFAEDMLTVQDALNSAVATAGKIAVVVVTPRFERDASGCTDGFPSGCELRVACIEAPAQRSKRNGFTALDAAETVAHALDSDSIEWRSIDQTADERRGVVTATAEFGLTIILTNPTERN
;
A
#
# COMPACT_ATOMS: atom_id res chain seq x y z
N MET A 1 -15.26 -10.69 2.59
CA MET A 1 -13.88 -10.42 2.13
C MET A 1 -12.90 -10.71 3.25
N THR A 2 -11.78 -11.34 2.94
CA THR A 2 -10.71 -11.54 3.90
C THR A 2 -9.75 -10.34 3.88
N ILE A 3 -8.94 -10.20 4.93
CA ILE A 3 -7.90 -9.16 5.00
C ILE A 3 -6.90 -9.31 3.86
N ARG A 4 -6.43 -10.53 3.62
CA ARG A 4 -5.52 -10.81 2.51
C ARG A 4 -6.17 -10.51 1.16
N GLY A 5 -7.45 -10.84 0.99
CA GLY A 5 -8.21 -10.52 -0.21
C GLY A 5 -8.29 -9.03 -0.47
N LEU A 6 -8.47 -8.21 0.57
CA LEU A 6 -8.45 -6.75 0.47
C LEU A 6 -7.08 -6.25 0.00
N GLN A 7 -6.01 -6.73 0.61
CA GLN A 7 -4.65 -6.35 0.22
C GLN A 7 -4.37 -6.68 -1.25
N GLN A 8 -4.75 -7.88 -1.68
CA GLN A 8 -4.57 -8.33 -3.07
C GLN A 8 -5.38 -7.49 -4.06
N LYS A 9 -6.61 -7.14 -3.69
CA LYS A 9 -7.48 -6.29 -4.52
C LYS A 9 -6.89 -4.89 -4.69
N VAL A 10 -6.40 -4.30 -3.62
CA VAL A 10 -5.75 -2.99 -3.66
C VAL A 10 -4.47 -3.05 -4.49
N ALA A 11 -3.64 -4.06 -4.29
CA ALA A 11 -2.42 -4.23 -5.09
C ALA A 11 -2.72 -4.41 -6.57
N ALA A 12 -3.74 -5.18 -6.92
CA ALA A 12 -4.16 -5.37 -8.30
C ALA A 12 -4.63 -4.05 -8.93
N ALA A 13 -5.36 -3.23 -8.18
CA ALA A 13 -5.78 -1.91 -8.64
C ALA A 13 -4.58 -0.99 -8.89
N LEU A 14 -3.61 -0.97 -7.99
CA LEU A 14 -2.40 -0.15 -8.11
C LEU A 14 -1.52 -0.59 -9.28
N ASN A 15 -1.46 -1.88 -9.59
CA ASN A 15 -0.73 -2.40 -10.75
C ASN A 15 -1.32 -1.94 -12.09
N LYS A 16 -2.53 -1.41 -12.11
CA LYS A 16 -3.17 -0.86 -13.30
C LYS A 16 -3.02 0.66 -13.43
N VAL A 17 -2.46 1.33 -12.43
CA VAL A 17 -2.25 2.77 -12.45
C VAL A 17 -1.07 3.08 -13.38
N GLU A 18 -1.37 3.75 -14.48
CA GLU A 18 -0.39 3.99 -15.56
C GLU A 18 0.87 4.70 -15.07
N ALA A 19 0.73 5.72 -14.26
CA ALA A 19 1.88 6.48 -13.74
C ALA A 19 2.83 5.60 -12.91
N LEU A 20 2.29 4.68 -12.11
CA LEU A 20 3.11 3.76 -11.32
C LEU A 20 3.83 2.76 -12.22
N VAL A 21 3.13 2.23 -13.22
CA VAL A 21 3.70 1.28 -14.19
C VAL A 21 4.82 1.93 -15.00
N GLN A 22 4.57 3.15 -15.51
CA GLN A 22 5.55 3.89 -16.33
C GLN A 22 6.84 4.19 -15.56
N HIS A 23 6.76 4.46 -14.27
CA HIS A 23 7.92 4.77 -13.45
C HIS A 23 8.56 3.53 -12.80
N GLY A 24 8.11 2.34 -13.19
CA GLY A 24 8.71 1.09 -12.73
C GLY A 24 8.45 0.77 -11.27
N CYS A 25 7.35 1.25 -10.70
CA CYS A 25 6.98 0.91 -9.34
C CYS A 25 6.60 -0.56 -9.23
N LYS A 26 7.04 -1.22 -8.17
CA LYS A 26 6.71 -2.62 -7.90
C LYS A 26 5.80 -2.72 -6.68
N VAL A 27 4.64 -3.33 -6.86
CA VAL A 27 3.60 -3.41 -5.82
C VAL A 27 3.65 -4.76 -5.10
N PHE A 28 3.61 -4.70 -3.78
CA PHE A 28 3.61 -5.87 -2.90
C PHE A 28 2.41 -5.85 -1.97
N ALA A 29 1.76 -7.00 -1.81
CA ALA A 29 0.61 -7.16 -0.93
C ALA A 29 0.72 -8.50 -0.18
N GLU A 30 1.86 -8.73 0.44
CA GLU A 30 2.17 -9.98 1.11
C GLU A 30 2.49 -9.75 2.59
N ASP A 31 2.78 -10.84 3.28
CA ASP A 31 3.23 -10.83 4.67
C ASP A 31 4.45 -9.90 4.84
N MET A 32 4.48 -9.15 5.93
CA MET A 32 5.51 -8.15 6.20
C MET A 32 6.95 -8.71 6.17
N LEU A 33 7.16 -9.95 6.61
CA LEU A 33 8.50 -10.56 6.64
C LEU A 33 8.99 -10.88 5.23
N THR A 34 8.13 -11.44 4.40
CA THR A 34 8.45 -11.72 2.99
C THR A 34 8.65 -10.43 2.20
N VAL A 35 7.83 -9.43 2.47
CA VAL A 35 7.87 -8.12 1.83
C VAL A 35 9.19 -7.41 2.10
N GLN A 36 9.73 -7.51 3.32
CA GLN A 36 10.98 -6.83 3.68
C GLN A 36 12.15 -7.24 2.78
N ASP A 37 12.31 -8.53 2.51
CA ASP A 37 13.35 -9.03 1.63
C ASP A 37 13.15 -8.57 0.18
N ALA A 38 11.92 -8.62 -0.30
CA ALA A 38 11.57 -8.16 -1.64
C ALA A 38 11.80 -6.65 -1.80
N LEU A 39 11.47 -5.87 -0.77
CA LEU A 39 11.71 -4.43 -0.72
C LEU A 39 13.19 -4.11 -0.86
N ASN A 40 14.02 -4.74 -0.04
CA ASN A 40 15.46 -4.50 -0.04
C ASN A 40 16.06 -4.77 -1.43
N SER A 41 15.61 -5.85 -2.07
CA SER A 41 16.06 -6.21 -3.42
C SER A 41 15.59 -5.20 -4.47
N ALA A 42 14.32 -4.81 -4.44
CA ALA A 42 13.76 -3.90 -5.44
C ALA A 42 14.37 -2.50 -5.35
N VAL A 43 14.50 -1.96 -4.14
CA VAL A 43 14.99 -0.60 -3.91
C VAL A 43 16.49 -0.50 -4.07
N ALA A 44 17.25 -1.41 -3.43
CA ALA A 44 18.70 -1.32 -3.41
C ALA A 44 19.34 -1.74 -4.74
N THR A 45 18.80 -2.73 -5.41
CA THR A 45 19.43 -3.35 -6.58
C THR A 45 18.85 -2.84 -7.90
N ALA A 46 17.54 -2.73 -8.00
CA ALA A 46 16.86 -2.37 -9.25
C ALA A 46 16.56 -0.88 -9.39
N GLY A 47 16.72 -0.08 -8.33
CA GLY A 47 16.42 1.35 -8.33
C GLY A 47 14.94 1.67 -8.52
N LYS A 48 14.06 0.74 -8.19
CA LYS A 48 12.61 0.88 -8.31
C LYS A 48 12.01 1.43 -7.02
N ILE A 49 10.83 2.01 -7.14
CA ILE A 49 10.03 2.35 -5.97
C ILE A 49 9.22 1.10 -5.59
N ALA A 50 9.35 0.68 -4.35
CA ALA A 50 8.55 -0.41 -3.82
C ALA A 50 7.27 0.17 -3.21
N VAL A 51 6.13 -0.33 -3.64
CA VAL A 51 4.80 0.08 -3.16
C VAL A 51 4.21 -1.07 -2.37
N VAL A 52 4.06 -0.89 -1.06
CA VAL A 52 3.65 -1.94 -0.15
C VAL A 52 2.28 -1.66 0.42
N VAL A 53 1.36 -2.57 0.19
CA VAL A 53 0.00 -2.48 0.74
C VAL A 53 -0.04 -3.20 2.07
N VAL A 54 -0.31 -2.46 3.14
CA VAL A 54 -0.43 -3.01 4.49
C VAL A 54 -1.75 -2.60 5.13
N THR A 55 -2.26 -3.46 6.00
CA THR A 55 -3.50 -3.23 6.75
C THR A 55 -3.20 -3.42 8.22
N PRO A 56 -2.62 -2.39 8.88
CA PRO A 56 -2.06 -2.56 10.21
C PRO A 56 -3.10 -2.70 11.31
N ARG A 57 -4.34 -2.29 11.06
CA ARG A 57 -5.36 -2.28 12.11
C ARG A 57 -6.75 -2.55 11.55
N PHE A 58 -7.47 -3.40 12.27
CA PHE A 58 -8.88 -3.67 12.07
C PHE A 58 -9.60 -3.48 13.40
N GLU A 59 -10.72 -2.76 13.38
CA GLU A 59 -11.55 -2.58 14.55
C GLU A 59 -12.97 -3.00 14.23
N ARG A 60 -13.65 -3.55 15.23
CA ARG A 60 -15.07 -3.84 15.11
C ARG A 60 -15.83 -2.53 14.88
N ASP A 61 -16.63 -2.52 13.84
CA ASP A 61 -17.54 -1.41 13.58
C ASP A 61 -18.88 -1.70 14.24
N ALA A 62 -19.28 -0.85 15.19
CA ALA A 62 -20.52 -0.99 15.93
C ALA A 62 -21.76 -0.52 15.16
N SER A 63 -21.62 -0.08 13.91
CA SER A 63 -22.71 0.55 13.14
C SER A 63 -23.73 -0.42 12.54
N GLY A 64 -23.82 -1.64 13.05
CA GLY A 64 -25.07 -2.39 12.92
C GLY A 64 -25.31 -3.21 11.67
N CYS A 65 -24.31 -3.88 11.12
CA CYS A 65 -24.54 -4.94 10.17
C CYS A 65 -24.75 -6.27 10.88
N THR A 66 -25.77 -7.05 10.49
CA THR A 66 -26.10 -8.32 11.13
C THR A 66 -25.38 -9.52 10.53
N ASP A 67 -24.86 -9.39 9.32
CA ASP A 67 -24.17 -10.46 8.60
C ASP A 67 -22.66 -10.23 8.52
N GLY A 68 -21.87 -11.20 8.96
CA GLY A 68 -20.42 -11.13 8.99
C GLY A 68 -19.88 -10.25 10.12
N PHE A 69 -18.63 -9.81 9.97
CA PHE A 69 -17.96 -8.95 10.93
C PHE A 69 -17.66 -7.59 10.31
N PRO A 70 -18.53 -6.58 10.49
CA PRO A 70 -18.22 -5.23 10.02
C PRO A 70 -17.01 -4.69 10.76
N SER A 71 -16.03 -4.22 10.02
CA SER A 71 -14.75 -3.76 10.56
C SER A 71 -14.31 -2.46 9.92
N GLY A 72 -13.92 -1.50 10.76
CA GLY A 72 -13.13 -0.38 10.33
C GLY A 72 -11.72 -0.87 10.03
N CYS A 73 -11.22 -0.57 8.86
CA CYS A 73 -9.91 -0.98 8.41
C CYS A 73 -9.02 0.24 8.19
N GLU A 74 -7.82 0.19 8.74
CA GLU A 74 -6.76 1.13 8.40
C GLU A 74 -5.93 0.51 7.28
N LEU A 75 -5.86 1.22 6.17
CA LEU A 75 -5.07 0.83 5.00
C LEU A 75 -3.91 1.80 4.85
N ARG A 76 -2.72 1.28 4.71
CA ARG A 76 -1.54 2.07 4.42
C ARG A 76 -0.86 1.55 3.16
N VAL A 77 -0.43 2.48 2.33
CA VAL A 77 0.38 2.16 1.16
C VAL A 77 1.71 2.89 1.30
N ALA A 78 2.75 2.15 1.61
CA ALA A 78 4.08 2.69 1.79
C ALA A 78 4.85 2.65 0.47
N CYS A 79 5.34 3.81 0.04
CA CYS A 79 6.16 3.95 -1.16
C CYS A 79 7.60 4.20 -0.73
N ILE A 80 8.51 3.29 -1.07
CA ILE A 80 9.89 3.29 -0.58
C ILE A 80 10.85 3.44 -1.75
N GLU A 81 11.77 4.39 -1.65
CA GLU A 81 12.77 4.65 -2.67
C GLU A 81 14.17 4.77 -2.08
N ALA A 82 15.19 4.51 -2.90
CA ALA A 82 16.55 4.95 -2.66
C ALA A 82 16.75 6.25 -3.45
N PRO A 83 16.89 7.43 -2.79
CA PRO A 83 17.01 8.71 -3.50
C PRO A 83 18.19 8.77 -4.47
N ALA A 84 19.28 8.03 -4.19
CA ALA A 84 20.43 7.95 -5.07
C ALA A 84 20.10 7.38 -6.47
N GLN A 85 18.95 6.72 -6.61
CA GLN A 85 18.51 6.09 -7.88
C GLN A 85 17.44 6.91 -8.61
N ARG A 86 17.12 8.13 -8.16
CA ARG A 86 16.06 8.96 -8.76
C ARG A 86 16.25 9.24 -10.25
N SER A 87 17.48 9.37 -10.70
CA SER A 87 17.77 9.61 -12.13
C SER A 87 17.26 8.48 -13.02
N LYS A 88 17.22 7.25 -12.53
CA LYS A 88 16.69 6.10 -13.28
C LYS A 88 15.16 6.15 -13.45
N ARG A 89 14.49 7.03 -12.73
CA ARG A 89 13.03 7.18 -12.76
C ARG A 89 12.60 8.57 -13.23
N ASN A 90 13.48 9.28 -13.94
CA ASN A 90 13.21 10.65 -14.39
C ASN A 90 12.80 11.60 -13.26
N GLY A 91 13.39 11.42 -12.07
CA GLY A 91 13.10 12.23 -10.89
C GLY A 91 11.80 11.88 -10.14
N PHE A 92 11.10 10.83 -10.55
CA PHE A 92 9.89 10.38 -9.84
C PHE A 92 10.26 9.88 -8.44
N THR A 93 9.63 10.45 -7.41
CA THR A 93 9.96 10.19 -6.01
C THR A 93 8.95 9.31 -5.32
N ALA A 94 9.30 8.84 -4.11
CA ALA A 94 8.36 8.13 -3.24
C ALA A 94 7.12 9.00 -2.93
N LEU A 95 7.31 10.30 -2.73
CA LEU A 95 6.19 11.22 -2.51
C LEU A 95 5.27 11.30 -3.72
N ASP A 96 5.83 11.38 -4.92
CA ASP A 96 5.04 11.38 -6.15
C ASP A 96 4.23 10.08 -6.27
N ALA A 97 4.83 8.95 -5.93
CA ALA A 97 4.13 7.66 -5.90
C ALA A 97 2.99 7.65 -4.88
N ALA A 98 3.23 8.17 -3.66
CA ALA A 98 2.20 8.22 -2.63
C ALA A 98 1.03 9.13 -3.01
N GLU A 99 1.30 10.27 -3.63
CA GLU A 99 0.24 11.14 -4.17
C GLU A 99 -0.56 10.45 -5.26
N THR A 100 0.12 9.75 -6.16
CA THR A 100 -0.52 8.97 -7.24
C THR A 100 -1.44 7.90 -6.65
N VAL A 101 -0.96 7.19 -5.62
CA VAL A 101 -1.75 6.18 -4.91
C VAL A 101 -2.98 6.81 -4.25
N ALA A 102 -2.80 7.96 -3.59
CA ALA A 102 -3.91 8.66 -2.93
C ALA A 102 -5.01 9.01 -3.92
N HIS A 103 -4.66 9.58 -5.07
CA HIS A 103 -5.63 9.90 -6.11
C HIS A 103 -6.29 8.66 -6.71
N ALA A 104 -5.54 7.57 -6.87
CA ALA A 104 -6.05 6.35 -7.47
C ALA A 104 -7.05 5.60 -6.57
N LEU A 105 -6.83 5.63 -5.25
CA LEU A 105 -7.63 4.87 -4.29
C LEU A 105 -8.74 5.67 -3.63
N ASP A 106 -8.63 7.00 -3.58
CA ASP A 106 -9.66 7.84 -2.94
C ASP A 106 -11.00 7.69 -3.68
N SER A 107 -12.03 7.31 -2.94
CA SER A 107 -13.34 7.03 -3.47
C SER A 107 -14.39 7.12 -2.36
N ASP A 108 -15.66 6.89 -2.69
CA ASP A 108 -16.73 6.85 -1.69
C ASP A 108 -16.54 5.71 -0.68
N SER A 109 -15.82 4.66 -1.07
CA SER A 109 -15.58 3.48 -0.22
C SER A 109 -14.27 3.54 0.55
N ILE A 110 -13.28 4.26 0.03
CA ILE A 110 -11.93 4.37 0.60
C ILE A 110 -11.63 5.85 0.82
N GLU A 111 -11.49 6.23 2.08
CA GLU A 111 -11.24 7.62 2.45
C GLU A 111 -9.75 7.86 2.63
N TRP A 112 -9.17 8.74 1.81
CA TRP A 112 -7.80 9.21 2.01
C TRP A 112 -7.72 10.08 3.27
N ARG A 113 -6.67 9.89 4.07
CA ARG A 113 -6.49 10.61 5.33
C ARG A 113 -5.21 11.43 5.38
N SER A 114 -4.08 10.85 5.03
CA SER A 114 -2.79 11.53 5.16
C SER A 114 -1.71 10.91 4.28
N ILE A 115 -0.65 11.69 4.07
CA ILE A 115 0.62 11.21 3.52
C ILE A 115 1.72 11.69 4.48
N ASP A 116 2.49 10.74 4.99
CA ASP A 116 3.63 11.00 5.86
C ASP A 116 4.93 10.56 5.20
N GLN A 117 6.00 11.29 5.48
CA GLN A 117 7.33 10.94 4.98
C GLN A 117 8.28 10.67 6.12
N THR A 118 9.12 9.66 5.96
CA THR A 118 10.21 9.33 6.85
C THR A 118 11.47 9.01 6.05
N ALA A 119 12.62 9.27 6.65
CA ALA A 119 13.92 8.94 6.05
C ALA A 119 14.71 8.03 6.98
N ASP A 120 15.32 7.00 6.42
CA ASP A 120 16.26 6.13 7.12
C ASP A 120 17.64 6.33 6.50
N GLU A 121 18.46 7.14 7.16
CA GLU A 121 19.79 7.49 6.66
C GLU A 121 20.73 6.29 6.59
N ARG A 122 20.59 5.34 7.50
CA ARG A 122 21.44 4.13 7.53
C ARG A 122 21.22 3.26 6.31
N ARG A 123 19.95 3.14 5.87
CA ARG A 123 19.58 2.34 4.71
C ARG A 123 19.60 3.15 3.41
N GLY A 124 19.69 4.46 3.51
CA GLY A 124 19.64 5.34 2.35
C GLY A 124 18.30 5.27 1.64
N VAL A 125 17.19 5.19 2.39
CA VAL A 125 15.84 5.12 1.83
C VAL A 125 14.95 6.20 2.40
N VAL A 126 13.97 6.60 1.59
CA VAL A 126 12.89 7.50 1.98
C VAL A 126 11.57 6.74 1.77
N THR A 127 10.68 6.85 2.74
CA THR A 127 9.37 6.24 2.68
C THR A 127 8.30 7.33 2.73
N ALA A 128 7.40 7.34 1.76
CA ALA A 128 6.19 8.14 1.78
C ALA A 128 5.00 7.18 1.93
N THR A 129 4.21 7.37 2.97
CA THR A 129 3.09 6.46 3.28
C THR A 129 1.77 7.21 3.15
N ALA A 130 0.90 6.73 2.27
CA ALA A 130 -0.47 7.19 2.15
C ALA A 130 -1.36 6.35 3.06
N GLU A 131 -2.18 7.02 3.88
CA GLU A 131 -3.08 6.37 4.84
C GLU A 131 -4.52 6.59 4.46
N PHE A 132 -5.31 5.51 4.57
CA PHE A 132 -6.73 5.47 4.20
C PHE A 132 -7.55 4.76 5.28
N GLY A 133 -8.81 5.13 5.36
CA GLY A 133 -9.80 4.42 6.16
C GLY A 133 -10.89 3.84 5.26
N LEU A 134 -11.36 2.66 5.59
CA LEU A 134 -12.51 2.02 4.93
C LEU A 134 -13.21 1.07 5.89
N THR A 135 -14.44 0.74 5.56
CA THR A 135 -15.21 -0.28 6.29
C THR A 135 -15.40 -1.48 5.39
N ILE A 136 -15.11 -2.66 5.89
CA ILE A 136 -15.31 -3.92 5.19
C ILE A 136 -16.07 -4.90 6.07
N ILE A 137 -16.68 -5.88 5.44
CA ILE A 137 -17.27 -7.03 6.13
C ILE A 137 -16.29 -8.18 6.02
N LEU A 138 -15.71 -8.58 7.16
CA LEU A 138 -14.77 -9.69 7.21
C LEU A 138 -15.53 -11.01 7.13
N THR A 139 -15.04 -11.91 6.30
CA THR A 139 -15.53 -13.28 6.18
C THR A 139 -14.48 -14.24 6.68
N ASN A 140 -14.93 -15.42 7.17
CA ASN A 140 -14.00 -16.43 7.66
C ASN A 140 -13.18 -16.98 6.50
N PRO A 141 -11.84 -16.91 6.54
CA PRO A 141 -11.00 -17.39 5.45
C PRO A 141 -11.05 -18.91 5.24
N THR A 142 -11.56 -19.67 6.22
CA THR A 142 -11.71 -21.13 6.10
C THR A 142 -13.05 -21.55 5.48
N GLU A 143 -14.00 -20.62 5.32
CA GLU A 143 -15.32 -20.85 4.71
C GLU A 143 -15.33 -20.50 3.24
N ARG A 144 -14.38 -20.99 2.48
CA ARG A 144 -14.32 -20.76 1.04
C ARG A 144 -15.19 -21.78 0.30
N ASN A 145 -16.00 -21.25 -0.56
CA ASN A 145 -16.73 -22.05 -1.54
C ASN A 145 -15.99 -22.06 -2.88
#